data_e2bc14c74db6475e7c735cf2d2db1db8
#
_entry.id   e2bc14c74db6475e7c735cf2d2db1db8
#
_cell.length_a   1.000
_cell.length_b   1.000
_cell.length_c   1.000
_cell.angle_alpha   90.00
_cell.angle_beta   90.00
_cell.angle_gamma   90.00
#
_symmetry.space_group_name_H-M   'P 1'
#
loop_
_entity.id
_entity.type
_entity.pdbx_description
1 polymer ?
#
loop_
_entity_poly.entity_id
_entity_poly.type
_entity_poly.pdbx_seq_one_letter_code
_entity_poly.pdbx_strand_id
1 'polypeptide(L)'
;MEMSVLDTRQYRSNQPCLGGISPSCATHISPDQSILGRSQREWLFGGLTRSEARWNVLAQQVMVARIRGSDAEGQETWSMDKWDGYPLERSAMINRMADAETPNPVVLTGDIHANWVTDVQQDFDDPSSETVATEFVCTSLSSGRDGQDMTAGGERLLGRNPHLKFYNGQRGYVTANVTPNLWTSEFKVVPVVTEVGSSLETRARFVIEDGQPGAEEA
;
A
#
# COMPACT_ATOMS: atom_id res chain seq x y z
N MET A 1 -4.75 -10.56 16.81
CA MET A 1 -4.79 -9.88 15.50
C MET A 1 -6.24 -9.64 15.12
N GLU A 2 -6.55 -8.45 14.68
CA GLU A 2 -7.83 -8.08 14.07
C GLU A 2 -7.57 -7.79 12.58
N MET A 3 -8.43 -8.30 11.69
CA MET A 3 -8.29 -8.09 10.25
C MET A 3 -9.56 -7.44 9.71
N SER A 4 -9.42 -6.23 9.20
CA SER A 4 -10.47 -5.49 8.49
C SER A 4 -10.31 -5.72 6.98
N VAL A 5 -11.24 -6.47 6.40
CA VAL A 5 -11.26 -6.72 4.94
C VAL A 5 -12.13 -5.64 4.28
N LEU A 6 -11.51 -4.79 3.48
CA LEU A 6 -12.16 -3.64 2.86
C LEU A 6 -12.53 -3.94 1.40
N ASP A 7 -13.52 -3.22 0.91
CA ASP A 7 -13.86 -3.14 -0.51
C ASP A 7 -13.67 -1.70 -1.00
N THR A 8 -12.57 -1.47 -1.71
CA THR A 8 -12.19 -0.17 -2.29
C THR A 8 -12.66 -0.02 -3.75
N ARG A 9 -13.49 -0.96 -4.23
CA ARG A 9 -13.97 -0.97 -5.61
C ARG A 9 -15.48 -0.70 -5.72
N GLN A 10 -16.29 -1.37 -4.92
CA GLN A 10 -17.74 -1.34 -5.07
C GLN A 10 -18.36 -0.05 -4.54
N TYR A 11 -17.83 0.50 -3.45
CA TYR A 11 -18.44 1.61 -2.72
C TYR A 11 -17.80 2.97 -2.97
N ARG A 12 -16.74 3.01 -3.77
CA ARG A 12 -16.03 4.25 -4.06
C ARG A 12 -16.87 5.18 -4.97
N SER A 13 -16.67 6.48 -4.79
CA SER A 13 -17.10 7.49 -5.75
C SER A 13 -16.38 7.32 -7.09
N ASN A 14 -16.89 7.94 -8.14
CA ASN A 14 -16.20 7.94 -9.43
C ASN A 14 -14.77 8.48 -9.28
N GLN A 15 -13.84 7.91 -10.04
CA GLN A 15 -12.46 8.38 -10.07
C GLN A 15 -12.43 9.88 -10.42
N PRO A 16 -11.68 10.70 -9.65
CA PRO A 16 -11.56 12.12 -9.98
C PRO A 16 -10.76 12.33 -11.25
N CYS A 17 -10.77 13.54 -11.79
CA CYS A 17 -9.97 13.99 -12.94
C CYS A 17 -10.10 13.09 -14.19
N LEU A 18 -11.28 12.49 -14.40
CA LEU A 18 -11.57 11.54 -15.50
C LEU A 18 -10.83 10.19 -15.38
N GLY A 19 -10.22 9.91 -14.24
CA GLY A 19 -9.52 8.64 -13.98
C GLY A 19 -8.09 8.57 -14.52
N GLY A 20 -7.50 7.36 -14.43
CA GLY A 20 -6.16 7.09 -14.94
C GLY A 20 -5.04 7.72 -14.10
N ILE A 21 -3.93 8.04 -14.76
CA ILE A 21 -2.82 8.80 -14.18
C ILE A 21 -2.89 10.21 -14.74
N SER A 22 -3.11 11.19 -13.87
CA SER A 22 -3.32 12.57 -14.29
C SER A 22 -2.87 13.57 -13.22
N PRO A 23 -2.64 14.85 -13.60
CA PRO A 23 -2.47 15.92 -12.64
C PRO A 23 -3.70 16.10 -11.73
N SER A 24 -3.50 16.74 -10.57
CA SER A 24 -4.60 17.08 -9.67
C SER A 24 -5.59 18.04 -10.34
N CYS A 25 -6.87 17.89 -9.98
CA CYS A 25 -7.96 18.75 -10.41
C CYS A 25 -8.93 19.01 -9.23
N ALA A 26 -9.92 19.88 -9.41
CA ALA A 26 -10.84 20.26 -8.35
C ALA A 26 -11.59 19.08 -7.71
N THR A 27 -11.94 18.04 -8.50
CA THR A 27 -12.59 16.84 -7.95
C THR A 27 -11.65 15.94 -7.16
N HIS A 28 -10.33 16.00 -7.41
CA HIS A 28 -9.32 15.21 -6.68
C HIS A 28 -9.27 15.57 -5.19
N ILE A 29 -9.42 16.83 -4.85
CA ILE A 29 -9.38 17.35 -3.48
C ILE A 29 -10.79 17.68 -2.94
N SER A 30 -11.84 17.13 -3.54
CA SER A 30 -13.21 17.32 -3.04
C SER A 30 -13.46 16.48 -1.80
N PRO A 31 -14.08 17.04 -0.75
CA PRO A 31 -14.49 16.28 0.44
C PRO A 31 -15.58 15.23 0.16
N ASP A 32 -16.23 15.30 -1.00
CA ASP A 32 -17.24 14.33 -1.43
C ASP A 32 -16.64 13.06 -2.02
N GLN A 33 -15.31 13.07 -2.28
CA GLN A 33 -14.60 11.88 -2.77
C GLN A 33 -14.40 10.86 -1.66
N SER A 34 -14.77 9.62 -1.94
CA SER A 34 -14.60 8.51 -1.01
C SER A 34 -14.20 7.24 -1.74
N ILE A 35 -13.20 6.53 -1.25
CA ILE A 35 -12.80 5.20 -1.74
C ILE A 35 -13.51 4.08 -0.95
N LEU A 36 -13.89 4.33 0.29
CA LEU A 36 -14.54 3.36 1.17
C LEU A 36 -16.08 3.44 1.12
N GLY A 37 -16.62 4.58 0.75
CA GLY A 37 -18.02 4.89 0.98
C GLY A 37 -18.31 5.15 2.48
N ARG A 38 -19.42 5.83 2.75
CA ARG A 38 -19.72 6.32 4.11
C ARG A 38 -19.80 5.21 5.16
N SER A 39 -20.59 4.17 4.89
CA SER A 39 -20.85 3.14 5.90
C SER A 39 -19.60 2.32 6.24
N GLN A 40 -18.79 1.95 5.24
CA GLN A 40 -17.56 1.21 5.46
C GLN A 40 -16.52 2.09 6.17
N ARG A 41 -16.41 3.37 5.82
CA ARG A 41 -15.54 4.32 6.51
C ARG A 41 -15.89 4.44 7.99
N GLU A 42 -17.17 4.66 8.31
CA GLU A 42 -17.64 4.77 9.71
C GLU A 42 -17.35 3.49 10.50
N TRP A 43 -17.60 2.33 9.90
CA TRP A 43 -17.30 1.03 10.49
C TRP A 43 -15.79 0.84 10.74
N LEU A 44 -14.95 1.09 9.73
CA LEU A 44 -13.50 0.97 9.84
C LEU A 44 -12.93 1.90 10.90
N PHE A 45 -13.28 3.18 10.85
CA PHE A 45 -12.76 4.19 11.79
C PHE A 45 -13.19 3.88 13.22
N GLY A 46 -14.42 3.42 13.41
CA GLY A 46 -14.87 2.94 14.72
C GLY A 46 -14.15 1.70 15.20
N GLY A 47 -13.81 0.77 14.31
CA GLY A 47 -13.01 -0.43 14.60
C GLY A 47 -11.60 -0.04 15.05
N LEU A 48 -10.88 0.73 14.25
CA LEU A 48 -9.51 1.19 14.56
C LEU A 48 -9.42 1.90 15.91
N THR A 49 -10.42 2.74 16.24
CA THR A 49 -10.45 3.48 17.52
C THR A 49 -10.63 2.56 18.74
N ARG A 50 -11.31 1.43 18.57
CA ARG A 50 -11.67 0.53 19.69
C ARG A 50 -10.85 -0.74 19.73
N SER A 51 -9.97 -0.96 18.76
CA SER A 51 -9.22 -2.21 18.70
C SER A 51 -8.28 -2.37 19.90
N GLU A 52 -8.39 -3.51 20.55
CA GLU A 52 -7.47 -3.98 21.58
C GLU A 52 -6.52 -5.07 21.03
N ALA A 53 -6.59 -5.32 19.71
CA ALA A 53 -5.75 -6.31 19.06
C ALA A 53 -4.31 -5.79 18.94
N ARG A 54 -3.34 -6.64 19.23
CA ARG A 54 -1.92 -6.30 19.09
C ARG A 54 -1.52 -5.96 17.67
N TRP A 55 -2.06 -6.67 16.67
CA TRP A 55 -1.85 -6.43 15.23
C TRP A 55 -3.18 -6.05 14.59
N ASN A 56 -3.21 -4.95 13.88
CA ASN A 56 -4.37 -4.44 13.16
C ASN A 56 -4.10 -4.47 11.66
N VAL A 57 -4.79 -5.35 10.94
CA VAL A 57 -4.52 -5.59 9.51
C VAL A 57 -5.66 -5.02 8.68
N LEU A 58 -5.31 -4.17 7.71
CA LEU A 58 -6.21 -3.68 6.67
C LEU A 58 -5.92 -4.46 5.38
N ALA A 59 -6.75 -5.45 5.06
CA ALA A 59 -6.65 -6.19 3.80
C ALA A 59 -7.53 -5.50 2.75
N GLN A 60 -6.92 -4.98 1.69
CA GLN A 60 -7.62 -4.16 0.70
C GLN A 60 -6.96 -4.25 -0.69
N GLN A 61 -7.53 -3.61 -1.71
CA GLN A 61 -7.19 -3.91 -3.09
C GLN A 61 -6.05 -3.04 -3.64
N VAL A 62 -6.03 -1.73 -3.34
CA VAL A 62 -5.18 -0.76 -4.05
C VAL A 62 -4.24 -0.01 -3.12
N MET A 63 -3.05 0.34 -3.59
CA MET A 63 -1.98 0.94 -2.81
C MET A 63 -2.41 2.18 -2.06
N VAL A 64 -2.14 2.19 -0.74
CA VAL A 64 -2.42 3.29 0.20
C VAL A 64 -1.32 4.34 0.14
N ALA A 65 -0.06 3.90 0.18
CA ALA A 65 1.07 4.82 0.16
C ALA A 65 1.07 5.69 -1.09
N ARG A 66 1.44 6.96 -0.93
CA ARG A 66 1.55 7.89 -2.04
C ARG A 66 2.67 7.48 -2.99
N ILE A 67 2.39 7.53 -4.30
CA ILE A 67 3.41 7.39 -5.34
C ILE A 67 3.50 8.70 -6.13
N ARG A 68 4.58 9.45 -5.91
CA ARG A 68 4.87 10.66 -6.68
C ARG A 68 5.36 10.29 -8.07
N GLY A 69 4.50 10.48 -9.06
CA GLY A 69 4.82 10.37 -10.47
C GLY A 69 4.98 11.74 -11.13
N SER A 70 5.42 11.76 -12.38
CA SER A 70 5.38 12.95 -13.22
C SER A 70 5.08 12.57 -14.67
N ASP A 71 4.40 13.47 -15.40
CA ASP A 71 4.26 13.38 -16.85
C ASP A 71 5.57 13.73 -17.59
N ALA A 72 5.50 13.79 -18.92
CA ALA A 72 6.63 14.12 -19.78
C ALA A 72 7.12 15.56 -19.61
N GLU A 73 6.23 16.46 -19.19
CA GLU A 73 6.49 17.86 -18.93
C GLU A 73 7.03 18.13 -17.52
N GLY A 74 7.10 17.07 -16.67
CA GLY A 74 7.56 17.14 -15.29
C GLY A 74 6.49 17.57 -14.28
N GLN A 75 5.23 17.71 -14.70
CA GLN A 75 4.12 18.00 -13.79
C GLN A 75 3.81 16.76 -12.94
N GLU A 76 3.57 16.98 -11.65
CA GLU A 76 3.22 15.89 -10.73
C GLU A 76 1.90 15.23 -11.14
N THR A 77 1.91 13.88 -11.13
CA THR A 77 0.75 13.07 -11.48
C THR A 77 0.38 12.10 -10.37
N TRP A 78 -0.88 11.72 -10.35
CA TRP A 78 -1.52 10.88 -9.33
C TRP A 78 -2.28 9.74 -10.01
N SER A 79 -2.26 8.57 -9.40
CA SER A 79 -3.11 7.46 -9.86
C SER A 79 -4.51 7.61 -9.27
N MET A 80 -5.46 8.05 -10.08
CA MET A 80 -6.84 8.29 -9.65
C MET A 80 -7.62 7.00 -9.33
N ASP A 81 -7.05 5.85 -9.66
CA ASP A 81 -7.63 4.53 -9.37
C ASP A 81 -7.28 4.00 -7.98
N LYS A 82 -6.28 4.59 -7.31
CA LYS A 82 -5.75 4.17 -6.01
C LYS A 82 -6.11 5.19 -4.93
N TRP A 83 -5.59 5.00 -3.72
CA TRP A 83 -5.77 5.97 -2.64
C TRP A 83 -5.19 7.36 -2.96
N ASP A 84 -4.27 7.43 -3.90
CA ASP A 84 -3.80 8.70 -4.45
C ASP A 84 -4.93 9.54 -5.08
N GLY A 85 -5.96 8.90 -5.63
CA GLY A 85 -7.15 9.58 -6.14
C GLY A 85 -8.10 10.08 -5.04
N TYR A 86 -7.87 9.70 -3.78
CA TYR A 86 -8.74 10.00 -2.63
C TYR A 86 -7.93 10.52 -1.44
N PRO A 87 -7.10 11.57 -1.63
CA PRO A 87 -6.09 11.96 -0.65
C PRO A 87 -6.67 12.41 0.69
N LEU A 88 -7.84 13.03 0.71
CA LEU A 88 -8.47 13.47 1.94
C LEU A 88 -8.95 12.30 2.80
N GLU A 89 -9.52 11.25 2.19
CA GLU A 89 -9.94 10.06 2.92
C GLU A 89 -8.74 9.21 3.35
N ARG A 90 -7.67 9.12 2.52
CA ARG A 90 -6.41 8.51 2.92
C ARG A 90 -5.84 9.17 4.17
N SER A 91 -5.70 10.50 4.16
CA SER A 91 -5.19 11.25 5.31
C SER A 91 -6.09 11.07 6.54
N ALA A 92 -7.41 11.07 6.35
CA ALA A 92 -8.34 10.83 7.46
C ALA A 92 -8.20 9.43 8.07
N MET A 93 -7.94 8.39 7.25
CA MET A 93 -7.68 7.03 7.73
C MET A 93 -6.35 6.93 8.48
N ILE A 94 -5.29 7.49 7.94
CA ILE A 94 -3.96 7.49 8.56
C ILE A 94 -3.99 8.25 9.89
N ASN A 95 -4.57 9.45 9.92
CA ASN A 95 -4.72 10.23 11.13
C ASN A 95 -5.58 9.49 12.16
N ARG A 96 -6.61 8.75 11.73
CA ARG A 96 -7.41 7.94 12.66
C ARG A 96 -6.58 6.86 13.34
N MET A 97 -5.67 6.19 12.62
CA MET A 97 -4.76 5.20 13.20
C MET A 97 -3.78 5.86 14.18
N ALA A 98 -3.22 7.00 13.82
CA ALA A 98 -2.28 7.76 14.67
C ALA A 98 -2.97 8.30 15.94
N ASP A 99 -4.10 9.01 15.80
CA ASP A 99 -4.82 9.63 16.92
C ASP A 99 -5.37 8.59 17.93
N ALA A 100 -5.74 7.40 17.43
CA ALA A 100 -6.22 6.30 18.26
C ALA A 100 -5.09 5.44 18.82
N GLU A 101 -3.83 5.74 18.49
CA GLU A 101 -2.67 4.91 18.83
C GLU A 101 -2.92 3.43 18.48
N THR A 102 -3.54 3.19 17.30
CA THR A 102 -3.89 1.83 16.85
C THR A 102 -2.65 0.93 16.86
N PRO A 103 -2.65 -0.21 17.61
CA PRO A 103 -1.43 -1.01 17.75
C PRO A 103 -1.04 -1.70 16.45
N ASN A 104 0.21 -1.54 16.02
CA ASN A 104 0.85 -2.22 14.89
C ASN A 104 -0.03 -2.31 13.63
N PRO A 105 -0.41 -1.19 13.00
CA PRO A 105 -1.20 -1.24 11.78
C PRO A 105 -0.38 -1.78 10.62
N VAL A 106 -0.92 -2.77 9.90
CA VAL A 106 -0.33 -3.35 8.70
C VAL A 106 -1.36 -3.32 7.57
N VAL A 107 -0.97 -2.84 6.40
CA VAL A 107 -1.81 -2.82 5.21
C VAL A 107 -1.35 -3.91 4.25
N LEU A 108 -2.27 -4.77 3.81
CA LEU A 108 -2.03 -5.78 2.78
C LEU A 108 -2.77 -5.38 1.52
N THR A 109 -2.00 -5.28 0.42
CA THR A 109 -2.45 -4.71 -0.85
C THR A 109 -2.07 -5.62 -2.03
N GLY A 110 -2.74 -5.46 -3.16
CA GLY A 110 -2.44 -6.14 -4.42
C GLY A 110 -2.51 -5.19 -5.64
N ASP A 111 -3.16 -5.65 -6.72
CA ASP A 111 -3.55 -4.88 -7.92
C ASP A 111 -2.40 -4.44 -8.86
N ILE A 112 -1.32 -3.89 -8.36
CA ILE A 112 -0.29 -3.21 -9.16
C ILE A 112 0.66 -4.15 -9.94
N HIS A 113 0.54 -5.47 -9.76
CA HIS A 113 1.37 -6.48 -10.39
C HIS A 113 2.89 -6.32 -10.14
N ALA A 114 3.24 -5.76 -9.00
CA ALA A 114 4.60 -5.65 -8.48
C ALA A 114 4.58 -5.75 -6.97
N ASN A 115 5.67 -6.20 -6.39
CA ASN A 115 5.88 -6.23 -4.96
C ASN A 115 6.44 -4.90 -4.49
N TRP A 116 5.91 -4.40 -3.36
CA TRP A 116 6.42 -3.21 -2.69
C TRP A 116 6.38 -3.39 -1.18
N VAL A 117 7.30 -2.73 -0.50
CA VAL A 117 7.24 -2.46 0.93
C VAL A 117 7.31 -0.96 1.12
N THR A 118 6.38 -0.42 1.88
CA THR A 118 6.33 1.02 2.10
C THR A 118 6.03 1.37 3.55
N ASP A 119 6.61 2.45 4.03
CA ASP A 119 6.17 3.10 5.23
C ASP A 119 4.96 3.99 4.90
N VAL A 120 3.87 3.80 5.63
CA VAL A 120 2.70 4.68 5.55
C VAL A 120 2.92 5.83 6.52
N GLN A 121 3.41 6.95 6.00
CA GLN A 121 3.69 8.15 6.77
C GLN A 121 2.41 8.93 7.09
N GLN A 122 2.38 9.62 8.21
CA GLN A 122 1.25 10.49 8.58
C GLN A 122 1.09 11.63 7.57
N ASP A 123 2.20 12.21 7.13
CA ASP A 123 2.27 13.21 6.06
C ASP A 123 3.33 12.81 5.03
N PHE A 124 2.91 12.46 3.83
CA PHE A 124 3.82 12.11 2.72
C PHE A 124 4.53 13.32 2.11
N ASP A 125 4.17 14.55 2.46
CA ASP A 125 4.84 15.76 2.02
C ASP A 125 5.98 16.18 2.96
N ASP A 126 6.01 15.61 4.16
CA ASP A 126 7.10 15.78 5.15
C ASP A 126 7.91 14.47 5.30
N PRO A 127 9.14 14.40 4.76
CA PRO A 127 9.99 13.22 4.89
C PRO A 127 10.37 12.86 6.35
N SER A 128 10.21 13.79 7.29
CA SER A 128 10.43 13.57 8.72
C SER A 128 9.17 13.13 9.47
N SER A 129 8.05 13.02 8.78
CA SER A 129 6.78 12.59 9.35
C SER A 129 6.85 11.17 9.91
N GLU A 130 6.14 10.93 11.01
CA GLU A 130 6.10 9.62 11.64
C GLU A 130 5.52 8.54 10.72
N THR A 131 6.09 7.35 10.81
CA THR A 131 5.52 6.15 10.19
C THR A 131 4.39 5.65 11.08
N VAL A 132 3.17 5.60 10.53
CA VAL A 132 1.97 5.14 11.24
C VAL A 132 1.70 3.66 11.00
N ALA A 133 1.96 3.17 9.78
CA ALA A 133 1.71 1.79 9.39
C ALA A 133 2.77 1.31 8.39
N THR A 134 2.81 0.00 8.16
CA THR A 134 3.56 -0.59 7.05
C THR A 134 2.59 -1.17 6.02
N GLU A 135 2.84 -0.91 4.74
CA GLU A 135 2.09 -1.53 3.65
C GLU A 135 2.95 -2.54 2.89
N PHE A 136 2.45 -3.76 2.75
CA PHE A 136 2.99 -4.81 1.90
C PHE A 136 2.09 -4.97 0.68
N VAL A 137 2.63 -4.69 -0.50
CA VAL A 137 1.94 -4.86 -1.77
C VAL A 137 2.42 -6.14 -2.43
N CYS A 138 1.49 -7.04 -2.72
CA CYS A 138 1.75 -8.31 -3.36
C CYS A 138 1.57 -8.21 -4.88
N THR A 139 2.51 -8.78 -5.61
CA THR A 139 2.42 -8.92 -7.06
C THR A 139 1.32 -9.90 -7.49
N SER A 140 1.12 -10.08 -8.79
CA SER A 140 0.25 -11.12 -9.36
C SER A 140 0.95 -12.47 -9.43
N LEU A 141 0.16 -13.57 -9.42
CA LEU A 141 0.70 -14.93 -9.59
C LEU A 141 1.25 -15.17 -11.00
N SER A 142 0.55 -14.71 -12.04
CA SER A 142 0.93 -14.93 -13.45
C SER A 142 0.52 -13.80 -14.39
N SER A 143 -0.35 -12.90 -13.96
CA SER A 143 -0.85 -11.80 -14.79
C SER A 143 0.27 -10.80 -15.10
N GLY A 144 0.33 -10.33 -16.35
CA GLY A 144 1.36 -9.40 -16.82
C GLY A 144 2.62 -10.07 -17.36
N ARG A 145 2.58 -11.38 -17.67
CA ARG A 145 3.72 -12.18 -18.16
C ARG A 145 4.88 -12.24 -17.17
N ASP A 146 6.09 -12.58 -17.66
CA ASP A 146 7.31 -12.56 -16.85
C ASP A 146 7.60 -11.15 -16.36
N GLY A 147 8.00 -11.08 -15.11
CA GLY A 147 8.43 -9.82 -14.52
C GLY A 147 9.95 -9.69 -14.50
N GLN A 148 10.41 -8.52 -14.07
CA GLN A 148 11.84 -8.26 -13.86
C GLN A 148 12.06 -7.92 -12.39
N ASP A 149 13.20 -8.31 -11.84
CA ASP A 149 13.54 -7.96 -10.46
C ASP A 149 13.46 -6.46 -10.23
N MET A 150 14.14 -5.68 -11.05
CA MET A 150 14.08 -4.22 -11.07
C MET A 150 13.74 -3.71 -12.46
N THR A 151 12.81 -2.78 -12.53
CA THR A 151 12.50 -2.05 -13.77
C THR A 151 12.99 -0.61 -13.66
N ALA A 152 13.28 0.02 -14.81
CA ALA A 152 13.63 1.45 -14.82
C ALA A 152 12.52 2.35 -14.22
N GLY A 153 11.26 1.88 -14.30
CA GLY A 153 10.12 2.54 -13.63
C GLY A 153 10.18 2.39 -12.11
N GLY A 154 10.43 1.18 -11.62
CA GLY A 154 10.59 0.88 -10.19
C GLY A 154 11.73 1.67 -9.55
N GLU A 155 12.91 1.63 -10.18
CA GLU A 155 14.08 2.38 -9.72
C GLU A 155 13.80 3.89 -9.61
N ARG A 156 13.15 4.47 -10.63
CA ARG A 156 12.78 5.88 -10.64
C ARG A 156 11.78 6.24 -9.55
N LEU A 157 10.81 5.35 -9.27
CA LEU A 157 9.81 5.57 -8.21
C LEU A 157 10.45 5.46 -6.82
N LEU A 158 11.32 4.48 -6.58
CA LEU A 158 12.09 4.38 -5.34
C LEU A 158 12.91 5.65 -5.09
N GLY A 159 13.59 6.17 -6.11
CA GLY A 159 14.41 7.38 -6.00
C GLY A 159 13.62 8.66 -5.70
N ARG A 160 12.31 8.69 -6.02
CA ARG A 160 11.43 9.85 -5.79
C ARG A 160 10.59 9.78 -4.52
N ASN A 161 10.46 8.60 -3.94
CA ASN A 161 9.55 8.31 -2.85
C ASN A 161 10.31 7.62 -1.72
N PRO A 162 10.95 8.36 -0.79
CA PRO A 162 11.83 7.79 0.25
C PRO A 162 11.15 6.79 1.19
N HIS A 163 9.83 6.84 1.33
CA HIS A 163 9.04 5.91 2.12
C HIS A 163 8.82 4.54 1.42
N LEU A 164 9.15 4.43 0.12
CA LEU A 164 9.17 3.15 -0.58
C LEU A 164 10.49 2.44 -0.31
N LYS A 165 10.47 1.37 0.48
CA LYS A 165 11.67 0.63 0.93
C LYS A 165 12.11 -0.45 -0.04
N PHE A 166 11.17 -1.04 -0.78
CA PHE A 166 11.43 -2.18 -1.65
C PHE A 166 10.53 -2.15 -2.88
N TYR A 167 11.08 -2.63 -3.99
CA TYR A 167 10.37 -2.92 -5.23
C TYR A 167 10.89 -4.23 -5.83
N ASN A 168 9.96 -5.03 -6.36
CA ASN A 168 10.30 -6.16 -7.22
C ASN A 168 9.15 -6.38 -8.20
N GLY A 169 9.44 -6.51 -9.48
CA GLY A 169 8.44 -6.65 -10.55
C GLY A 169 8.19 -8.11 -10.98
N GLN A 170 8.78 -9.12 -10.32
CA GLN A 170 8.55 -10.53 -10.65
C GLN A 170 7.17 -11.00 -10.19
N ARG A 171 6.75 -12.17 -10.69
CA ARG A 171 5.49 -12.82 -10.31
C ARG A 171 5.69 -13.66 -9.06
N GLY A 172 4.64 -13.83 -8.26
CA GLY A 172 4.75 -14.58 -7.03
C GLY A 172 3.66 -14.29 -6.01
N TYR A 173 4.00 -14.41 -4.73
CA TYR A 173 3.10 -14.12 -3.62
C TYR A 173 3.88 -13.70 -2.37
N VAL A 174 3.19 -13.14 -1.39
CA VAL A 174 3.75 -12.79 -0.09
C VAL A 174 3.18 -13.71 0.97
N THR A 175 4.03 -14.25 1.83
CA THR A 175 3.60 -14.92 3.06
C THR A 175 3.80 -14.01 4.26
N ALA A 176 2.91 -14.09 5.23
CA ALA A 176 3.05 -13.41 6.52
C ALA A 176 3.05 -14.44 7.65
N ASN A 177 4.08 -14.40 8.48
CA ASN A 177 4.15 -15.14 9.75
C ASN A 177 4.04 -14.13 10.89
N VAL A 178 3.00 -14.27 11.71
CA VAL A 178 2.68 -13.30 12.76
C VAL A 178 2.72 -13.95 14.13
N THR A 179 3.61 -13.45 14.97
CA THR A 179 3.70 -13.80 16.38
C THR A 179 3.24 -12.61 17.24
N PRO A 180 3.11 -12.75 18.54
CA PRO A 180 2.82 -11.59 19.39
C PRO A 180 3.83 -10.46 19.28
N ASN A 181 5.11 -10.76 19.04
CA ASN A 181 6.20 -9.78 19.10
C ASN A 181 6.80 -9.42 17.74
N LEU A 182 6.46 -10.18 16.69
CA LEU A 182 7.10 -10.03 15.38
C LEU A 182 6.15 -10.39 14.27
N TRP A 183 6.05 -9.51 13.28
CA TRP A 183 5.51 -9.79 11.95
C TRP A 183 6.66 -10.06 10.99
N THR A 184 6.60 -11.14 10.21
CA THR A 184 7.58 -11.45 9.16
C THR A 184 6.86 -11.61 7.83
N SER A 185 7.20 -10.81 6.83
CA SER A 185 6.72 -10.96 5.44
C SER A 185 7.84 -11.48 4.55
N GLU A 186 7.57 -12.55 3.78
CA GLU A 186 8.50 -13.07 2.78
C GLU A 186 7.89 -12.93 1.38
N PHE A 187 8.64 -12.30 0.49
CA PHE A 187 8.29 -12.14 -0.91
C PHE A 187 8.82 -13.34 -1.70
N LYS A 188 7.89 -14.23 -2.07
CA LYS A 188 8.18 -15.44 -2.86
C LYS A 188 7.95 -15.13 -4.33
N VAL A 189 8.97 -15.32 -5.15
CA VAL A 189 8.91 -14.98 -6.56
C VAL A 189 9.39 -16.14 -7.44
N VAL A 190 8.99 -16.10 -8.71
CA VAL A 190 9.49 -16.97 -9.77
C VAL A 190 10.11 -16.13 -10.88
N PRO A 191 11.25 -16.52 -11.45
CA PRO A 191 11.90 -15.78 -12.53
C PRO A 191 11.05 -15.74 -13.81
N VAL A 192 10.33 -16.84 -14.11
CA VAL A 192 9.56 -17.00 -15.34
C VAL A 192 8.22 -17.67 -15.03
N VAL A 193 7.13 -17.16 -15.61
CA VAL A 193 5.77 -17.75 -15.53
C VAL A 193 5.27 -18.23 -16.90
N THR A 194 5.94 -17.88 -17.98
CA THR A 194 5.59 -18.28 -19.34
C THR A 194 6.15 -19.67 -19.69
N GLU A 195 7.01 -20.24 -18.85
CA GLU A 195 7.57 -21.59 -19.00
C GLU A 195 7.31 -22.44 -17.76
N VAL A 196 7.13 -23.73 -17.95
CA VAL A 196 6.92 -24.70 -16.86
C VAL A 196 8.24 -25.01 -16.17
N GLY A 197 8.21 -25.11 -14.83
CA GLY A 197 9.37 -25.59 -14.04
C GLY A 197 10.23 -24.51 -13.42
N SER A 198 9.79 -23.25 -13.42
CA SER A 198 10.46 -22.19 -12.66
C SER A 198 10.50 -22.51 -11.16
N SER A 199 11.65 -22.33 -10.53
CA SER A 199 11.82 -22.49 -9.09
C SER A 199 11.26 -21.28 -8.34
N LEU A 200 10.59 -21.55 -7.22
CA LEU A 200 10.16 -20.52 -6.28
C LEU A 200 11.34 -20.13 -5.39
N GLU A 201 11.59 -18.84 -5.23
CA GLU A 201 12.64 -18.32 -4.36
C GLU A 201 12.13 -17.23 -3.42
N THR A 202 12.81 -17.01 -2.30
CA THR A 202 12.56 -15.87 -1.42
C THR A 202 13.42 -14.71 -1.89
N ARG A 203 12.77 -13.69 -2.47
CA ARG A 203 13.46 -12.50 -3.00
C ARG A 203 13.85 -11.51 -1.92
N ALA A 204 12.98 -11.36 -0.93
CA ALA A 204 13.21 -10.47 0.20
C ALA A 204 12.41 -10.93 1.41
N ARG A 205 12.87 -10.54 2.59
CA ARG A 205 12.19 -10.74 3.86
C ARG A 205 12.18 -9.42 4.62
N PHE A 206 11.04 -9.08 5.19
CA PHE A 206 10.87 -7.90 6.04
C PHE A 206 10.24 -8.26 7.35
N VAL A 207 10.63 -7.55 8.39
CA VAL A 207 10.09 -7.72 9.74
C VAL A 207 9.55 -6.40 10.28
N ILE A 208 8.53 -6.51 11.14
CA ILE A 208 8.03 -5.41 11.96
C ILE A 208 8.04 -5.91 13.41
N GLU A 209 8.71 -5.20 14.30
CA GLU A 209 8.70 -5.47 15.73
C GLU A 209 7.45 -4.87 16.39
N ASP A 210 6.94 -5.55 17.41
CA ASP A 210 5.80 -5.04 18.20
C ASP A 210 6.08 -3.65 18.76
N GLY A 211 5.20 -2.69 18.49
CA GLY A 211 5.32 -1.30 18.91
C GLY A 211 6.31 -0.45 18.11
N GLN A 212 6.89 -0.99 17.03
CA GLN A 212 7.82 -0.26 16.15
C GLN A 212 7.24 -0.20 14.73
N PRO A 213 6.54 0.87 14.35
CA PRO A 213 6.02 1.00 12.98
C PRO A 213 7.15 1.13 11.97
N GLY A 214 6.95 0.57 10.78
CA GLY A 214 7.95 0.50 9.73
C GLY A 214 8.58 -0.90 9.62
N ALA A 215 8.83 -1.37 8.40
CA ALA A 215 9.45 -2.67 8.15
C ALA A 215 10.96 -2.53 7.94
N GLU A 216 11.73 -3.47 8.50
CA GLU A 216 13.16 -3.61 8.28
C GLU A 216 13.44 -4.85 7.45
N GLU A 217 14.39 -4.79 6.51
CA GLU A 217 14.84 -5.94 5.73
C GLU A 217 15.69 -6.86 6.61
N ALA A 218 15.41 -8.20 6.56
CA ALA A 218 15.99 -9.21 7.45
C ALA A 218 16.70 -10.34 6.71
#